data_c6cadd99125357a7a865cd94ab73b80c
#
_entry.id   c6cadd99125357a7a865cd94ab73b80c
#
_cell.length_a   1.000
_cell.length_b   1.000
_cell.length_c   1.000
_cell.angle_alpha   90.00
_cell.angle_beta   90.00
_cell.angle_gamma   90.00
#
_symmetry.space_group_name_H-M   'P 1'
#
loop_
_entity.id
_entity.type
_entity.pdbx_description
1 polymer ?
#
loop_
_entity_poly.entity_id
_entity_poly.type
_entity_poly.pdbx_seq_one_letter_code
_entity_poly.pdbx_strand_id
1 'polypeptide(L)'
;GSDYTDVGNPTEFEFNARIAANIAAPIVMVVTGRDPHGPVGASGTMSSRTPADVLRVVQSAMGEIRAHHASVISVVVNRADASAQEEVLSHISALDPQVYSTLIPEDAFLVAPTVRSVMSAIEGSLIRGDEQLLDREALGVMVGAMSVEHIIARLKEGFAILIPGDRTDAILGVLMAHHSDNFPSLSPLIVYGG
;
A
#
# COMPACT_ATOMS: atom_id res chain seq x y z
N GLY A 1 9.92 -14.04 8.78
CA GLY A 1 9.56 -14.58 7.47
C GLY A 1 10.44 -13.98 6.39
N SER A 2 10.59 -14.66 5.29
CA SER A 2 11.39 -14.17 4.16
C SER A 2 10.51 -13.40 3.19
N ASP A 3 11.05 -12.33 2.64
CA ASP A 3 10.53 -11.71 1.43
C ASP A 3 11.28 -12.29 0.22
N TYR A 4 10.68 -13.25 -0.47
CA TYR A 4 11.28 -13.85 -1.65
C TYR A 4 11.16 -12.98 -2.92
N THR A 5 10.54 -11.80 -2.80
CA THR A 5 10.58 -10.78 -3.84
C THR A 5 11.84 -9.90 -3.73
N ASP A 6 12.59 -10.02 -2.65
CA ASP A 6 13.86 -9.33 -2.47
C ASP A 6 14.95 -9.99 -3.33
N VAL A 7 15.21 -9.37 -4.46
CA VAL A 7 16.26 -9.80 -5.41
C VAL A 7 17.67 -9.75 -4.79
N GLY A 8 17.83 -9.05 -3.68
CA GLY A 8 19.13 -8.92 -2.97
C GLY A 8 19.51 -10.15 -2.15
N ASN A 9 18.57 -11.04 -1.82
CA ASN A 9 18.83 -12.19 -0.96
C ASN A 9 18.05 -13.45 -1.35
N PRO A 10 18.25 -13.99 -2.57
CA PRO A 10 17.48 -15.13 -3.07
C PRO A 10 17.66 -16.42 -2.25
N THR A 11 18.71 -16.51 -1.43
CA THR A 11 18.99 -17.67 -0.60
C THR A 11 18.17 -17.73 0.68
N GLU A 12 17.56 -16.61 1.10
CA GLU A 12 16.79 -16.55 2.33
C GLU A 12 15.51 -17.37 2.24
N PHE A 13 14.83 -17.33 1.11
CA PHE A 13 13.63 -18.14 0.88
C PHE A 13 13.91 -19.63 0.95
N GLU A 14 14.95 -20.09 0.24
CA GLU A 14 15.43 -21.46 0.28
C GLU A 14 15.79 -21.90 1.70
N PHE A 15 16.53 -21.06 2.43
CA PHE A 15 16.95 -21.34 3.80
C PHE A 15 15.74 -21.57 4.72
N ASN A 16 14.71 -20.71 4.65
CA ASN A 16 13.50 -20.87 5.45
C ASN A 16 12.69 -22.11 5.06
N ALA A 17 12.59 -22.43 3.76
CA ALA A 17 11.92 -23.65 3.32
C ALA A 17 12.62 -24.91 3.87
N ARG A 18 13.95 -24.94 3.85
CA ARG A 18 14.76 -26.03 4.42
C ARG A 18 14.60 -26.17 5.94
N ILE A 19 14.55 -25.05 6.67
CA ILE A 19 14.27 -25.08 8.11
C ILE A 19 12.89 -25.69 8.36
N ALA A 20 11.86 -25.20 7.65
CA ALA A 20 10.50 -25.71 7.80
C ALA A 20 10.42 -27.21 7.54
N ALA A 21 11.09 -27.71 6.49
CA ALA A 21 11.17 -29.15 6.20
C ALA A 21 11.85 -29.93 7.34
N ASN A 22 12.99 -29.43 7.85
CA ASN A 22 13.74 -30.14 8.89
C ASN A 22 13.01 -30.24 10.24
N ILE A 23 12.18 -29.27 10.57
CA ILE A 23 11.38 -29.30 11.82
C ILE A 23 9.93 -29.77 11.57
N ALA A 24 9.63 -30.23 10.36
CA ALA A 24 8.29 -30.64 9.92
C ALA A 24 7.21 -29.59 10.18
N ALA A 25 7.57 -28.29 10.05
CA ALA A 25 6.63 -27.20 10.20
C ALA A 25 5.88 -26.92 8.89
N PRO A 26 4.56 -26.86 8.91
CA PRO A 26 3.79 -26.47 7.73
C PRO A 26 3.96 -24.96 7.47
N ILE A 27 3.94 -24.58 6.17
CA ILE A 27 4.13 -23.19 5.75
C ILE A 27 2.78 -22.56 5.42
N VAL A 28 2.54 -21.36 5.99
CA VAL A 28 1.55 -20.40 5.52
C VAL A 28 2.28 -19.39 4.63
N MET A 29 1.93 -19.40 3.34
CA MET A 29 2.56 -18.51 2.36
C MET A 29 1.74 -17.22 2.23
N VAL A 30 2.39 -16.06 2.37
CA VAL A 30 1.76 -14.75 2.16
C VAL A 30 2.33 -14.14 0.88
N VAL A 31 1.46 -13.81 -0.07
CA VAL A 31 1.79 -13.20 -1.36
C VAL A 31 1.15 -11.84 -1.44
N THR A 32 1.89 -10.82 -1.87
CA THR A 32 1.28 -9.50 -2.09
C THR A 32 0.50 -9.44 -3.41
N GLY A 33 -0.71 -8.89 -3.36
CA GLY A 33 -1.52 -8.55 -4.54
C GLY A 33 -1.07 -7.25 -5.22
N ARG A 34 0.00 -6.60 -4.73
CA ARG A 34 0.58 -5.38 -5.33
C ARG A 34 1.84 -5.70 -6.11
N ASP A 35 2.05 -4.97 -7.19
CA ASP A 35 3.27 -5.08 -7.99
C ASP A 35 4.33 -4.10 -7.46
N PRO A 36 5.42 -4.59 -6.83
CA PRO A 36 6.46 -3.73 -6.28
C PRO A 36 7.27 -3.01 -7.37
N HIS A 37 7.20 -3.49 -8.62
CA HIS A 37 7.90 -2.93 -9.78
C HIS A 37 6.95 -2.20 -10.74
N GLY A 38 5.67 -2.20 -10.45
CA GLY A 38 4.65 -1.54 -11.24
C GLY A 38 4.60 -0.02 -11.03
N PRO A 39 3.89 0.70 -11.88
CA PRO A 39 3.74 2.14 -11.72
C PRO A 39 3.02 2.46 -10.40
N VAL A 40 3.51 3.50 -9.73
CA VAL A 40 2.85 4.05 -8.55
C VAL A 40 1.74 4.99 -9.00
N GLY A 41 0.52 4.76 -8.54
CA GLY A 41 -0.62 5.62 -8.84
C GLY A 41 -0.49 7.02 -8.26
N ALA A 42 -1.34 7.95 -8.70
CA ALA A 42 -1.36 9.34 -8.24
C ALA A 42 -1.57 9.50 -6.72
N SER A 43 -2.12 8.49 -6.06
CA SER A 43 -2.30 8.43 -4.60
C SER A 43 -1.10 7.82 -3.86
N GLY A 44 0.01 7.51 -4.54
CA GLY A 44 1.16 6.83 -3.94
C GLY A 44 0.96 5.32 -3.74
N THR A 45 -0.16 4.75 -4.20
CA THR A 45 -0.44 3.31 -4.09
C THR A 45 0.22 2.54 -5.23
N MET A 46 0.81 1.38 -4.90
CA MET A 46 1.35 0.45 -5.88
C MET A 46 0.22 -0.10 -6.77
N SER A 47 0.52 -0.38 -8.04
CA SER A 47 -0.44 -1.02 -8.95
C SER A 47 -0.83 -2.41 -8.46
N SER A 48 -2.07 -2.82 -8.75
CA SER A 48 -2.53 -4.19 -8.46
C SER A 48 -1.88 -5.16 -9.44
N ARG A 49 -1.47 -6.33 -8.94
CA ARG A 49 -1.16 -7.48 -9.79
C ARG A 49 -2.43 -8.01 -10.43
N THR A 50 -2.31 -8.47 -11.67
CA THR A 50 -3.40 -9.23 -12.30
C THR A 50 -3.55 -10.60 -11.62
N PRO A 51 -4.73 -11.25 -11.70
CA PRO A 51 -4.90 -12.63 -11.20
C PRO A 51 -3.85 -13.60 -11.75
N ALA A 52 -3.49 -13.46 -13.02
CA ALA A 52 -2.45 -14.28 -13.65
C ALA A 52 -1.05 -14.04 -13.06
N ASP A 53 -0.72 -12.80 -12.68
CA ASP A 53 0.56 -12.47 -12.05
C ASP A 53 0.64 -13.02 -10.63
N VAL A 54 -0.46 -12.91 -9.86
CA VAL A 54 -0.56 -13.52 -8.52
C VAL A 54 -0.35 -15.04 -8.63
N LEU A 55 -1.06 -15.69 -9.57
CA LEU A 55 -0.95 -17.13 -9.78
C LEU A 55 0.49 -17.55 -10.12
N ARG A 56 1.17 -16.81 -10.99
CA ARG A 56 2.57 -17.08 -11.37
C ARG A 56 3.50 -17.04 -10.15
N VAL A 57 3.33 -16.04 -9.29
CA VAL A 57 4.13 -15.91 -8.06
C VAL A 57 3.84 -17.08 -7.11
N VAL A 58 2.56 -17.42 -6.91
CA VAL A 58 2.15 -18.56 -6.07
C VAL A 58 2.73 -19.86 -6.61
N GLN A 59 2.63 -20.12 -7.91
CA GLN A 59 3.17 -21.34 -8.54
C GLN A 59 4.68 -21.47 -8.36
N SER A 60 5.42 -20.38 -8.60
CA SER A 60 6.88 -20.37 -8.44
C SER A 60 7.29 -20.66 -7.01
N ALA A 61 6.68 -19.96 -6.04
CA ALA A 61 6.99 -20.14 -4.63
C ALA A 61 6.61 -21.52 -4.09
N MET A 62 5.43 -22.04 -4.46
CA MET A 62 5.02 -23.40 -4.08
C MET A 62 5.94 -24.45 -4.69
N GLY A 63 6.38 -24.27 -5.93
CA GLY A 63 7.32 -25.17 -6.58
C GLY A 63 8.65 -25.27 -5.81
N GLU A 64 9.18 -24.12 -5.40
CA GLU A 64 10.43 -24.06 -4.65
C GLU A 64 10.30 -24.66 -3.24
N ILE A 65 9.23 -24.33 -2.52
CA ILE A 65 8.94 -24.91 -1.19
C ILE A 65 8.89 -26.45 -1.28
N ARG A 66 8.21 -26.99 -2.29
CA ARG A 66 8.09 -28.45 -2.52
C ARG A 66 9.42 -29.08 -2.92
N ALA A 67 10.25 -28.39 -3.68
CA ALA A 67 11.60 -28.86 -4.03
C ALA A 67 12.47 -29.09 -2.79
N HIS A 68 12.20 -28.36 -1.70
CA HIS A 68 12.87 -28.54 -0.41
C HIS A 68 12.10 -29.46 0.56
N HIS A 69 11.11 -30.22 0.07
CA HIS A 69 10.31 -31.18 0.85
C HIS A 69 9.49 -30.54 1.98
N ALA A 70 9.24 -29.24 1.94
CA ALA A 70 8.34 -28.56 2.85
C ALA A 70 6.90 -28.57 2.32
N SER A 71 5.92 -28.47 3.23
CA SER A 71 4.49 -28.46 2.89
C SER A 71 3.87 -27.08 3.06
N VAL A 72 3.08 -26.65 2.06
CA VAL A 72 2.24 -25.43 2.13
C VAL A 72 0.84 -25.87 2.55
N ILE A 73 0.31 -25.29 3.62
CA ILE A 73 -1.06 -25.55 4.08
C ILE A 73 -2.02 -24.42 3.74
N SER A 74 -1.50 -23.21 3.55
CA SER A 74 -2.33 -22.06 3.21
C SER A 74 -1.59 -21.05 2.37
N VAL A 75 -2.34 -20.37 1.49
CA VAL A 75 -1.90 -19.20 0.71
C VAL A 75 -2.79 -18.03 1.07
N VAL A 76 -2.17 -16.94 1.55
CA VAL A 76 -2.84 -15.67 1.84
C VAL A 76 -2.40 -14.64 0.79
N VAL A 77 -3.33 -14.18 -0.03
CA VAL A 77 -3.05 -13.07 -0.97
C VAL A 77 -3.39 -11.76 -0.26
N ASN A 78 -2.37 -11.06 0.18
CA ASN A 78 -2.52 -9.84 0.98
C ASN A 78 -2.45 -8.58 0.11
N ARG A 79 -3.18 -7.53 0.49
CA ARG A 79 -3.23 -6.24 -0.21
C ARG A 79 -3.70 -6.37 -1.67
N ALA A 80 -4.62 -7.26 -1.94
CA ALA A 80 -5.14 -7.52 -3.27
C ALA A 80 -6.33 -6.61 -3.61
N ASP A 81 -6.69 -6.61 -4.89
CA ASP A 81 -7.94 -6.00 -5.32
C ASP A 81 -9.12 -6.90 -4.94
N ALA A 82 -10.09 -6.37 -4.21
CA ALA A 82 -11.27 -7.13 -3.81
C ALA A 82 -12.07 -7.66 -5.00
N SER A 83 -12.07 -6.94 -6.14
CA SER A 83 -12.79 -7.36 -7.35
C SER A 83 -12.18 -8.61 -8.01
N ALA A 84 -10.91 -8.91 -7.74
CA ALA A 84 -10.19 -10.07 -8.29
C ALA A 84 -10.32 -11.32 -7.40
N GLN A 85 -11.02 -11.25 -6.26
CA GLN A 85 -11.02 -12.30 -5.25
C GLN A 85 -11.45 -13.66 -5.80
N GLU A 86 -12.60 -13.74 -6.44
CA GLU A 86 -13.16 -15.01 -6.94
C GLU A 86 -12.22 -15.68 -7.95
N GLU A 87 -11.71 -14.91 -8.90
CA GLU A 87 -10.79 -15.41 -9.93
C GLU A 87 -9.47 -15.89 -9.33
N VAL A 88 -8.85 -15.10 -8.45
CA VAL A 88 -7.58 -15.46 -7.79
C VAL A 88 -7.73 -16.74 -6.97
N LEU A 89 -8.76 -16.84 -6.12
CA LEU A 89 -8.95 -17.98 -5.25
C LEU A 89 -9.29 -19.26 -6.06
N SER A 90 -10.08 -19.15 -7.13
CA SER A 90 -10.37 -20.28 -8.02
C SER A 90 -9.10 -20.82 -8.68
N HIS A 91 -8.23 -19.93 -9.15
CA HIS A 91 -6.95 -20.33 -9.75
C HIS A 91 -6.01 -21.02 -8.75
N ILE A 92 -5.91 -20.51 -7.51
CA ILE A 92 -5.06 -21.13 -6.48
C ILE A 92 -5.63 -22.51 -6.10
N SER A 93 -6.94 -22.63 -5.93
CA SER A 93 -7.61 -23.90 -5.63
C SER A 93 -7.43 -24.94 -6.75
N ALA A 94 -7.35 -24.50 -8.00
CA ALA A 94 -7.08 -25.37 -9.14
C ALA A 94 -5.64 -25.91 -9.16
N LEU A 95 -4.66 -25.17 -8.56
CA LEU A 95 -3.28 -25.65 -8.43
C LEU A 95 -3.14 -26.77 -7.40
N ASP A 96 -3.78 -26.62 -6.26
CA ASP A 96 -3.77 -27.58 -5.18
C ASP A 96 -5.05 -27.45 -4.32
N PRO A 97 -6.04 -28.34 -4.51
CA PRO A 97 -7.28 -28.30 -3.75
C PRO A 97 -7.12 -28.54 -2.24
N GLN A 98 -5.97 -29.03 -1.79
CA GLN A 98 -5.71 -29.29 -0.36
C GLN A 98 -5.16 -28.04 0.35
N VAL A 99 -4.70 -27.04 -0.40
CA VAL A 99 -4.17 -25.79 0.15
C VAL A 99 -5.33 -24.81 0.37
N TYR A 100 -5.53 -24.41 1.61
CA TYR A 100 -6.50 -23.34 1.92
C TYR A 100 -6.02 -22.02 1.33
N SER A 101 -6.89 -21.30 0.65
CA SER A 101 -6.56 -20.00 0.10
C SER A 101 -7.53 -18.90 0.58
N THR A 102 -7.00 -17.73 0.85
CA THR A 102 -7.77 -16.56 1.22
C THR A 102 -7.15 -15.29 0.63
N LEU A 103 -7.98 -14.26 0.46
CA LEU A 103 -7.56 -12.95 -0.02
C LEU A 103 -7.95 -11.89 1.00
N ILE A 104 -6.99 -11.02 1.31
CA ILE A 104 -7.16 -9.85 2.17
C ILE A 104 -7.06 -8.61 1.27
N PRO A 105 -8.14 -7.84 1.11
CA PRO A 105 -8.11 -6.62 0.33
C PRO A 105 -7.15 -5.58 0.92
N GLU A 106 -6.64 -4.69 0.05
CA GLU A 106 -5.90 -3.54 0.54
C GLU A 106 -6.84 -2.55 1.23
N ASP A 107 -6.48 -2.17 2.44
CA ASP A 107 -7.10 -1.06 3.16
C ASP A 107 -6.21 0.17 3.06
N ALA A 108 -6.74 1.24 2.45
CA ALA A 108 -6.00 2.48 2.24
C ALA A 108 -5.51 3.11 3.56
N PHE A 109 -6.29 2.96 4.63
CA PHE A 109 -5.92 3.48 5.95
C PHE A 109 -4.69 2.75 6.52
N LEU A 110 -4.64 1.42 6.40
CA LEU A 110 -3.54 0.62 6.95
C LEU A 110 -2.21 0.77 6.20
N VAL A 111 -2.25 1.25 4.96
CA VAL A 111 -1.04 1.44 4.13
C VAL A 111 -0.62 2.89 4.01
N ALA A 112 -1.46 3.83 4.47
CA ALA A 112 -1.15 5.25 4.41
C ALA A 112 -0.01 5.61 5.37
N PRO A 113 0.95 6.44 4.95
CA PRO A 113 1.94 6.99 5.86
C PRO A 113 1.28 7.98 6.83
N THR A 114 1.84 8.11 8.03
CA THR A 114 1.44 9.20 8.93
C THR A 114 1.97 10.54 8.42
N VAL A 115 1.31 11.65 8.79
CA VAL A 115 1.78 13.01 8.48
C VAL A 115 3.20 13.22 9.01
N ARG A 116 3.54 12.66 10.18
CA ARG A 116 4.89 12.66 10.75
C ARG A 116 5.91 12.02 9.83
N SER A 117 5.57 10.85 9.27
CA SER A 117 6.44 10.15 8.32
C SER A 117 6.65 10.95 7.04
N VAL A 118 5.58 11.57 6.51
CA VAL A 118 5.65 12.45 5.35
C VAL A 118 6.53 13.65 5.65
N MET A 119 6.29 14.35 6.77
CA MET A 119 7.08 15.52 7.20
C MET A 119 8.56 15.18 7.32
N SER A 120 8.89 14.03 7.93
CA SER A 120 10.27 13.57 8.06
C SER A 120 10.92 13.27 6.70
N ALA A 121 10.18 12.64 5.79
CA ALA A 121 10.70 12.25 4.47
C ALA A 121 11.02 13.45 3.58
N ILE A 122 10.30 14.58 3.73
CA ILE A 122 10.53 15.83 2.98
C ILE A 122 11.39 16.83 3.75
N GLU A 123 11.95 16.44 4.92
CA GLU A 123 12.70 17.31 5.81
C GLU A 123 11.92 18.59 6.18
N GLY A 124 10.60 18.46 6.29
CA GLY A 124 9.68 19.54 6.60
C GLY A 124 9.63 19.90 8.08
N SER A 125 9.04 21.04 8.40
CA SER A 125 8.80 21.49 9.78
C SER A 125 7.33 21.83 9.99
N LEU A 126 6.82 21.61 11.22
CA LEU A 126 5.46 22.03 11.59
C LEU A 126 5.41 23.56 11.77
N ILE A 127 4.71 24.23 10.86
CA ILE A 127 4.51 25.69 10.95
C ILE A 127 3.36 26.01 11.90
N ARG A 128 2.25 25.26 11.81
CA ARG A 128 1.05 25.46 12.63
C ARG A 128 0.24 24.16 12.72
N GLY A 129 -0.36 23.93 13.87
CA GLY A 129 -1.21 22.78 14.17
C GLY A 129 -0.81 22.13 15.49
N ASP A 130 -1.53 21.08 15.85
CA ASP A 130 -1.24 20.27 17.02
C ASP A 130 -0.29 19.13 16.64
N GLU A 131 0.77 18.91 17.42
CA GLU A 131 1.72 17.81 17.20
C GLU A 131 1.05 16.44 17.24
N GLN A 132 -0.04 16.28 17.99
CA GLN A 132 -0.80 15.04 18.03
C GLN A 132 -1.44 14.70 16.66
N LEU A 133 -1.74 15.70 15.84
CA LEU A 133 -2.27 15.51 14.50
C LEU A 133 -1.23 14.98 13.49
N LEU A 134 0.05 15.01 13.84
CA LEU A 134 1.11 14.44 13.01
C LEU A 134 1.03 12.90 12.94
N ASP A 135 0.35 12.27 13.88
CA ASP A 135 0.18 10.82 13.91
C ASP A 135 -1.05 10.33 13.12
N ARG A 136 -1.79 11.26 12.48
CA ARG A 136 -2.87 10.93 11.55
C ARG A 136 -2.31 10.45 10.21
N GLU A 137 -3.09 9.60 9.53
CA GLU A 137 -2.77 9.09 8.21
C GLU A 137 -2.98 10.14 7.12
N ALA A 138 -2.08 10.15 6.13
CA ALA A 138 -2.24 10.86 4.88
C ALA A 138 -2.70 9.87 3.80
N LEU A 139 -4.03 9.80 3.55
CA LEU A 139 -4.65 8.79 2.67
C LEU A 139 -4.29 8.96 1.19
N GLY A 140 -3.71 10.08 0.83
CA GLY A 140 -3.23 10.37 -0.52
C GLY A 140 -2.66 11.77 -0.61
N VAL A 141 -2.14 12.11 -1.78
CA VAL A 141 -1.53 13.42 -2.05
C VAL A 141 -2.21 14.07 -3.23
N MET A 142 -2.53 15.36 -3.10
CA MET A 142 -3.03 16.20 -4.19
C MET A 142 -2.12 17.43 -4.37
N VAL A 143 -1.74 17.70 -5.61
CA VAL A 143 -0.96 18.91 -5.94
C VAL A 143 -1.91 20.05 -6.27
N GLY A 144 -1.87 21.10 -5.46
CA GLY A 144 -2.69 22.30 -5.60
C GLY A 144 -2.09 23.35 -6.56
N ALA A 145 -1.74 22.94 -7.79
CA ALA A 145 -1.18 23.83 -8.81
C ALA A 145 -2.23 24.47 -9.72
N MET A 146 -3.50 24.13 -9.56
CA MET A 146 -4.63 24.65 -10.34
C MET A 146 -5.21 25.93 -9.74
N SER A 147 -6.25 26.51 -10.38
CA SER A 147 -7.05 27.57 -9.77
C SER A 147 -7.79 27.07 -8.50
N VAL A 148 -8.10 27.97 -7.59
CA VAL A 148 -8.71 27.65 -6.28
C VAL A 148 -10.01 26.82 -6.44
N GLU A 149 -10.86 27.20 -7.39
CA GLU A 149 -12.12 26.49 -7.66
C GLU A 149 -11.87 25.02 -8.04
N HIS A 150 -10.85 24.76 -8.85
CA HIS A 150 -10.48 23.44 -9.29
C HIS A 150 -9.81 22.61 -8.18
N ILE A 151 -9.08 23.24 -7.27
CA ILE A 151 -8.53 22.60 -6.08
C ILE A 151 -9.68 22.18 -5.18
N ILE A 152 -10.56 23.11 -4.82
CA ILE A 152 -11.67 22.87 -3.88
C ILE A 152 -12.60 21.76 -4.39
N ALA A 153 -12.91 21.76 -5.68
CA ALA A 153 -13.78 20.74 -6.30
C ALA A 153 -13.19 19.32 -6.27
N ARG A 154 -11.89 19.16 -5.98
CA ARG A 154 -11.16 17.89 -5.96
C ARG A 154 -10.66 17.49 -4.58
N LEU A 155 -10.99 18.22 -3.55
CA LEU A 155 -10.65 17.86 -2.17
C LEU A 155 -11.20 16.47 -1.84
N LYS A 156 -10.40 15.68 -1.14
CA LYS A 156 -10.79 14.35 -0.66
C LYS A 156 -10.44 14.22 0.81
N GLU A 157 -11.26 13.46 1.53
CA GLU A 157 -11.06 13.19 2.95
C GLU A 157 -9.68 12.58 3.22
N GLY A 158 -8.99 13.14 4.21
CA GLY A 158 -7.68 12.64 4.65
C GLY A 158 -6.52 12.83 3.69
N PHE A 159 -6.68 13.58 2.58
CA PHE A 159 -5.58 13.83 1.64
C PHE A 159 -4.65 14.95 2.13
N ALA A 160 -3.37 14.75 1.90
CA ALA A 160 -2.37 15.80 1.97
C ALA A 160 -2.47 16.70 0.73
N ILE A 161 -2.41 18.01 0.91
CA ILE A 161 -2.40 18.96 -0.20
C ILE A 161 -1.08 19.68 -0.25
N LEU A 162 -0.43 19.65 -1.42
CA LEU A 162 0.84 20.30 -1.70
C LEU A 162 0.60 21.58 -2.48
N ILE A 163 0.91 22.76 -1.90
CA ILE A 163 0.67 24.10 -2.49
C ILE A 163 1.96 24.92 -2.46
N PRO A 164 2.31 25.64 -3.57
CA PRO A 164 3.39 26.62 -3.55
C PRO A 164 3.14 27.74 -2.53
N GLY A 165 4.19 28.18 -1.81
CA GLY A 165 4.07 29.17 -0.74
C GLY A 165 3.69 30.57 -1.21
N ASP A 166 3.89 30.88 -2.50
CA ASP A 166 3.46 32.13 -3.14
C ASP A 166 1.97 32.13 -3.56
N ARG A 167 1.30 30.98 -3.51
CA ARG A 167 -0.12 30.83 -3.82
C ARG A 167 -1.01 31.08 -2.59
N THR A 168 -0.95 32.30 -2.05
CA THR A 168 -1.75 32.71 -0.88
C THR A 168 -3.26 32.57 -1.11
N ASP A 169 -3.71 32.78 -2.33
CA ASP A 169 -5.11 32.54 -2.76
C ASP A 169 -5.55 31.08 -2.55
N ALA A 170 -4.73 30.14 -3.00
CA ALA A 170 -4.99 28.70 -2.87
C ALA A 170 -4.91 28.24 -1.40
N ILE A 171 -3.88 28.70 -0.66
CA ILE A 171 -3.72 28.39 0.76
C ILE A 171 -4.94 28.85 1.54
N LEU A 172 -5.36 30.12 1.36
CA LEU A 172 -6.53 30.66 2.05
C LEU A 172 -7.82 29.92 1.68
N GLY A 173 -8.02 29.65 0.38
CA GLY A 173 -9.20 28.92 -0.10
C GLY A 173 -9.31 27.51 0.48
N VAL A 174 -8.19 26.79 0.55
CA VAL A 174 -8.13 25.43 1.12
C VAL A 174 -8.36 25.45 2.64
N LEU A 175 -7.78 26.42 3.37
CA LEU A 175 -8.01 26.57 4.80
C LEU A 175 -9.48 26.92 5.10
N MET A 176 -10.10 27.80 4.32
CA MET A 176 -11.52 28.12 4.45
C MET A 176 -12.41 26.90 4.17
N ALA A 177 -12.09 26.12 3.14
CA ALA A 177 -12.81 24.88 2.85
C ALA A 177 -12.69 23.87 4.00
N HIS A 178 -11.47 23.66 4.52
CA HIS A 178 -11.21 22.75 5.64
C HIS A 178 -12.00 23.11 6.92
N HIS A 179 -12.27 24.38 7.16
CA HIS A 179 -13.07 24.84 8.31
C HIS A 179 -14.60 24.82 8.04
N SER A 180 -15.00 24.42 6.86
CA SER A 180 -16.42 24.34 6.49
C SER A 180 -16.92 22.92 6.55
N ASP A 181 -18.08 22.69 7.17
CA ASP A 181 -18.74 21.37 7.26
C ASP A 181 -19.16 20.81 5.90
N ASN A 182 -19.11 21.61 4.84
CA ASN A 182 -19.51 21.20 3.48
C ASN A 182 -18.37 20.61 2.64
N PHE A 183 -17.13 20.59 3.15
CA PHE A 183 -15.98 20.10 2.43
C PHE A 183 -15.27 18.98 3.22
N PRO A 184 -14.54 18.09 2.52
CA PRO A 184 -13.76 17.03 3.16
C PRO A 184 -12.72 17.58 4.13
N SER A 185 -12.51 16.89 5.23
CA SER A 185 -11.44 17.17 6.17
C SER A 185 -10.11 16.73 5.59
N LEU A 186 -9.13 17.63 5.59
CA LEU A 186 -7.80 17.37 5.03
C LEU A 186 -6.87 16.81 6.10
N SER A 187 -5.83 16.05 5.68
CA SER A 187 -4.77 15.63 6.58
C SER A 187 -3.77 16.78 6.75
N PRO A 188 -2.62 16.90 6.10
CA PRO A 188 -1.80 18.13 6.16
C PRO A 188 -2.01 19.02 4.94
N LEU A 189 -1.81 20.32 5.15
CA LEU A 189 -1.46 21.25 4.10
C LEU A 189 0.07 21.40 4.08
N ILE A 190 0.69 21.03 2.97
CA ILE A 190 2.14 21.11 2.76
C ILE A 190 2.44 22.32 1.88
N VAL A 191 3.23 23.25 2.40
CA VAL A 191 3.64 24.46 1.67
C VAL A 191 5.10 24.32 1.27
N TYR A 192 5.42 24.58 0.00
CA TYR A 192 6.78 24.46 -0.53
C TYR A 192 7.21 25.68 -1.34
N GLY A 193 8.52 25.87 -1.53
CA GLY A 193 9.08 26.94 -2.37
C GLY A 193 8.97 28.30 -1.72
N GLY A 194 9.28 28.41 -0.44
CA GLY A 194 9.38 29.68 0.29
C GLY A 194 10.80 30.25 0.29
#